data_73169c3e4411af16b5ded72bff149e96
#
_entry.id   73169c3e4411af16b5ded72bff149e96
#
_cell.length_a   1.000
_cell.length_b   1.000
_cell.length_c   1.000
_cell.angle_alpha   90.00
_cell.angle_beta   90.00
_cell.angle_gamma   90.00
#
_symmetry.space_group_name_H-M   'P 1'
#
loop_
_entity.id
_entity.type
_entity.pdbx_description
1 polymer ?
#
loop_
_entity_poly.entity_id
_entity_poly.type
_entity_poly.pdbx_seq_one_letter_code
_entity_poly.pdbx_strand_id
1 'polypeptide(L)'
;MDIQAIEQFLIDRLSPLRATGIWVRGLPNLASDLGIDANTGILTIYLDKTNFETPETLGLIVQTVLLQFVIELRLIDLREPNGAYAAIRYICNRLIGFAPPDSENIYLLSHEFMGEKDKLWIHQIRLIVPTRLFEIPDEDSYVLLTQITLEDGYGNVVINADSPFYTPPTN
;
A
#
# COMPACT_ATOMS: atom_id res chain seq x y z
N MET A 1 -6.29 2.02 5.09
CA MET A 1 -5.07 2.31 4.31
C MET A 1 -4.02 2.91 5.24
N ASP A 2 -2.92 2.21 5.45
CA ASP A 2 -1.79 2.69 6.27
C ASP A 2 -0.54 2.82 5.38
N ILE A 3 -0.23 4.06 4.98
CA ILE A 3 0.89 4.37 4.08
C ILE A 3 2.22 4.01 4.73
N GLN A 4 2.35 4.24 6.05
CA GLN A 4 3.58 3.96 6.79
C GLN A 4 3.85 2.45 6.86
N ALA A 5 2.83 1.64 7.09
CA ALA A 5 2.95 0.18 7.08
C ALA A 5 3.35 -0.35 5.69
N ILE A 6 2.81 0.23 4.63
CA ILE A 6 3.17 -0.12 3.25
C ILE A 6 4.63 0.26 2.95
N GLU A 7 5.07 1.47 3.32
CA GLU A 7 6.47 1.91 3.14
C GLU A 7 7.42 0.98 3.92
N GLN A 8 7.11 0.67 5.16
CA GLN A 8 7.92 -0.24 5.98
C GLN A 8 7.99 -1.64 5.37
N PHE A 9 6.88 -2.16 4.83
CA PHE A 9 6.87 -3.43 4.11
C PHE A 9 7.84 -3.43 2.92
N LEU A 10 7.86 -2.35 2.12
CA LEU A 10 8.78 -2.23 0.99
C LEU A 10 10.25 -2.19 1.46
N ILE A 11 10.53 -1.47 2.54
CA ILE A 11 11.87 -1.40 3.16
C ILE A 11 12.31 -2.78 3.63
N ASP A 12 11.47 -3.49 4.36
CA ASP A 12 11.77 -4.82 4.91
C ASP A 12 11.99 -5.84 3.80
N ARG A 13 11.18 -5.76 2.75
CA ARG A 13 11.28 -6.64 1.58
C ARG A 13 12.59 -6.48 0.82
N LEU A 14 13.14 -5.27 0.79
CA LEU A 14 14.40 -4.93 0.12
C LEU A 14 15.61 -4.91 1.07
N SER A 15 15.38 -5.06 2.38
CA SER A 15 16.45 -5.05 3.39
C SER A 15 17.61 -6.02 3.14
N PRO A 16 17.44 -7.20 2.46
CA PRO A 16 18.58 -8.07 2.13
C PRO A 16 19.64 -7.41 1.25
N LEU A 17 19.33 -6.33 0.53
CA LEU A 17 20.34 -5.55 -0.19
C LEU A 17 21.39 -4.91 0.72
N ARG A 18 21.11 -4.78 2.01
CA ARG A 18 22.09 -4.29 3.00
C ARG A 18 23.33 -5.20 3.10
N ALA A 19 23.15 -6.51 2.84
CA ALA A 19 24.28 -7.46 2.80
C ALA A 19 25.23 -7.20 1.62
N THR A 20 24.80 -6.48 0.60
CA THR A 20 25.64 -6.05 -0.55
C THR A 20 26.21 -4.65 -0.38
N GLY A 21 26.03 -4.01 0.80
CA GLY A 21 26.50 -2.66 1.09
C GLY A 21 25.55 -1.54 0.67
N ILE A 22 24.33 -1.85 0.21
CA ILE A 22 23.31 -0.87 -0.19
C ILE A 22 22.42 -0.56 1.01
N TRP A 23 22.42 0.68 1.46
CA TRP A 23 21.53 1.12 2.53
C TRP A 23 20.09 1.26 2.01
N VAL A 24 19.16 0.55 2.65
CA VAL A 24 17.73 0.59 2.33
C VAL A 24 17.01 1.36 3.43
N ARG A 25 16.32 2.43 3.06
CA ARG A 25 15.60 3.30 4.01
C ARG A 25 14.41 4.02 3.34
N GLY A 26 13.49 4.54 4.16
CA GLY A 26 12.53 5.57 3.77
C GLY A 26 13.16 6.96 3.72
N LEU A 27 12.37 7.99 3.40
CA LEU A 27 12.79 9.37 3.61
C LEU A 27 12.92 9.64 5.12
N PRO A 28 13.95 10.38 5.54
CA PRO A 28 14.05 10.82 6.94
C PRO A 28 12.92 11.80 7.27
N ASN A 29 12.53 11.84 8.55
CA ASN A 29 11.48 12.74 9.03
C ASN A 29 11.83 14.23 8.82
N LEU A 30 13.10 14.58 8.85
CA LEU A 30 13.59 15.93 8.59
C LEU A 30 14.46 15.94 7.34
N ALA A 31 14.22 16.89 6.44
CA ALA A 31 15.01 17.03 5.22
C ALA A 31 16.51 17.30 5.49
N SER A 32 16.86 17.86 6.67
CA SER A 32 18.23 18.03 7.14
C SER A 32 19.00 16.72 7.33
N ASP A 33 18.30 15.61 7.52
CA ASP A 33 18.86 14.31 7.87
C ASP A 33 19.15 13.45 6.61
N LEU A 34 19.12 14.05 5.44
CA LEU A 34 19.41 13.41 4.14
C LEU A 34 20.90 13.06 3.93
N GLY A 35 21.73 13.05 4.98
CA GLY A 35 23.15 12.71 4.90
C GLY A 35 23.42 11.40 4.13
N ILE A 36 24.46 11.43 3.29
CA ILE A 36 24.89 10.28 2.49
C ILE A 36 26.12 9.69 3.13
N ASP A 37 25.96 8.68 3.97
CA ASP A 37 27.06 7.92 4.58
C ASP A 37 27.06 6.46 4.11
N ALA A 38 26.98 6.23 2.81
CA ALA A 38 27.01 4.88 2.27
C ALA A 38 28.27 4.61 1.46
N ASN A 39 29.03 3.60 1.88
CA ASN A 39 30.27 3.21 1.19
C ASN A 39 30.03 2.60 -0.20
N THR A 40 28.82 2.15 -0.51
CA THR A 40 28.51 1.45 -1.76
C THR A 40 27.28 2.03 -2.46
N GLY A 41 26.25 2.42 -1.71
CA GLY A 41 25.04 3.00 -2.28
C GLY A 41 23.90 3.13 -1.30
N ILE A 42 22.87 3.88 -1.74
CA ILE A 42 21.65 4.13 -0.99
C ILE A 42 20.45 3.82 -1.87
N LEU A 43 19.47 3.16 -1.28
CA LEU A 43 18.14 2.96 -1.81
C LEU A 43 17.16 3.67 -0.90
N THR A 44 16.48 4.68 -1.42
CA THR A 44 15.46 5.46 -0.70
C THR A 44 14.08 5.16 -1.27
N ILE A 45 13.13 4.86 -0.40
CA ILE A 45 11.74 4.55 -0.77
C ILE A 45 10.85 5.66 -0.23
N TYR A 46 9.93 6.16 -1.04
CA TYR A 46 8.99 7.18 -0.62
C TYR A 46 7.72 7.20 -1.47
N LEU A 47 6.63 7.67 -0.88
CA LEU A 47 5.40 7.95 -1.59
C LEU A 47 5.57 9.25 -2.39
N ASP A 48 5.38 9.17 -3.69
CA ASP A 48 5.46 10.30 -4.62
C ASP A 48 4.08 10.90 -4.89
N LYS A 49 3.10 10.03 -5.15
CA LYS A 49 1.78 10.45 -5.60
C LYS A 49 0.70 9.47 -5.13
N THR A 50 -0.50 10.01 -4.87
CA THR A 50 -1.70 9.23 -4.61
C THR A 50 -2.76 9.62 -5.64
N ASN A 51 -3.28 8.63 -6.37
CA ASN A 51 -4.40 8.81 -7.29
C ASN A 51 -5.64 8.11 -6.71
N PHE A 52 -6.76 8.83 -6.68
CA PHE A 52 -8.04 8.30 -6.25
C PHE A 52 -8.89 8.02 -7.48
N GLU A 53 -9.36 6.78 -7.62
CA GLU A 53 -10.27 6.41 -8.70
C GLU A 53 -11.72 6.82 -8.37
N THR A 54 -12.63 6.65 -9.32
CA THR A 54 -14.04 6.93 -9.08
C THR A 54 -14.58 5.99 -8.00
N PRO A 55 -15.27 6.52 -6.98
CA PRO A 55 -15.83 5.67 -5.93
C PRO A 55 -16.94 4.76 -6.47
N GLU A 56 -16.99 3.54 -5.95
CA GLU A 56 -18.05 2.57 -6.19
C GLU A 56 -19.06 2.61 -5.05
N THR A 57 -20.35 2.65 -5.38
CA THR A 57 -21.45 2.68 -4.40
C THR A 57 -22.30 1.43 -4.53
N LEU A 58 -22.14 0.51 -3.59
CA LEU A 58 -22.99 -0.67 -3.39
C LEU A 58 -23.52 -0.72 -1.94
N GLY A 59 -24.05 0.42 -1.47
CA GLY A 59 -24.51 0.60 -0.09
C GLY A 59 -23.49 1.34 0.78
N LEU A 60 -22.22 0.98 0.77
CA LEU A 60 -21.11 1.74 1.33
C LEU A 60 -20.23 2.29 0.21
N ILE A 61 -19.64 3.46 0.42
CA ILE A 61 -18.69 4.03 -0.53
C ILE A 61 -17.37 3.29 -0.38
N VAL A 62 -16.92 2.69 -1.48
CA VAL A 62 -15.60 2.08 -1.61
C VAL A 62 -14.84 2.81 -2.70
N GLN A 63 -13.61 3.22 -2.43
CA GLN A 63 -12.80 3.92 -3.41
C GLN A 63 -11.44 3.26 -3.55
N THR A 64 -11.09 2.86 -4.77
CA THR A 64 -9.74 2.38 -5.10
C THR A 64 -8.75 3.55 -5.08
N VAL A 65 -7.61 3.30 -4.46
CA VAL A 65 -6.52 4.27 -4.32
C VAL A 65 -5.25 3.66 -4.87
N LEU A 66 -4.61 4.36 -5.79
CA LEU A 66 -3.35 3.96 -6.38
C LEU A 66 -2.21 4.75 -5.74
N LEU A 67 -1.47 4.12 -4.85
CA LEU A 67 -0.30 4.71 -4.21
C LEU A 67 0.91 4.51 -5.11
N GLN A 68 1.46 5.59 -5.64
CA GLN A 68 2.67 5.57 -6.42
C GLN A 68 3.88 5.79 -5.53
N PHE A 69 4.69 4.75 -5.35
CA PHE A 69 5.97 4.84 -4.67
C PHE A 69 7.11 4.98 -5.67
N VAL A 70 8.13 5.71 -5.26
CA VAL A 70 9.42 5.81 -5.93
C VAL A 70 10.48 5.11 -5.10
N ILE A 71 11.28 4.29 -5.77
CA ILE A 71 12.52 3.73 -5.25
C ILE A 71 13.66 4.42 -5.98
N GLU A 72 14.33 5.32 -5.28
CA GLU A 72 15.52 5.99 -5.79
C GLU A 72 16.77 5.23 -5.37
N LEU A 73 17.55 4.83 -6.36
CA LEU A 73 18.77 4.08 -6.19
C LEU A 73 19.97 4.94 -6.58
N ARG A 74 20.91 5.15 -5.66
CA ARG A 74 22.17 5.87 -5.88
C ARG A 74 23.32 4.93 -5.59
N LEU A 75 24.11 4.57 -6.61
CA LEU A 75 25.19 3.60 -6.53
C LEU A 75 26.47 4.10 -7.22
N ILE A 76 27.63 3.69 -6.69
CA ILE A 76 28.94 4.00 -7.27
C ILE A 76 29.12 3.21 -8.56
N ASP A 77 28.80 1.91 -8.55
CA ASP A 77 29.03 0.99 -9.64
C ASP A 77 27.76 0.72 -10.46
N LEU A 78 27.91 0.68 -11.78
CA LEU A 78 26.80 0.43 -12.70
C LEU A 78 26.65 -1.05 -13.05
N ARG A 79 27.74 -1.73 -13.39
CA ARG A 79 27.74 -3.08 -14.01
C ARG A 79 28.35 -4.18 -13.17
N GLU A 80 29.00 -3.85 -12.07
CA GLU A 80 29.57 -4.83 -11.14
C GLU A 80 28.49 -5.79 -10.56
N PRO A 81 28.85 -6.95 -10.03
CA PRO A 81 27.87 -7.91 -9.47
C PRO A 81 26.91 -7.31 -8.45
N ASN A 82 27.36 -6.28 -7.72
CA ASN A 82 26.56 -5.53 -6.76
C ASN A 82 26.19 -4.12 -7.26
N GLY A 83 26.35 -3.85 -8.56
CA GLY A 83 26.09 -2.55 -9.18
C GLY A 83 24.60 -2.31 -9.45
N ALA A 84 24.31 -1.16 -10.04
CA ALA A 84 22.95 -0.67 -10.26
C ALA A 84 22.08 -1.65 -11.03
N TYR A 85 22.59 -2.27 -12.09
CA TYR A 85 21.80 -3.21 -12.90
C TYR A 85 21.40 -4.47 -12.14
N ALA A 86 22.30 -4.99 -11.29
CA ALA A 86 21.99 -6.15 -10.45
C ALA A 86 20.95 -5.78 -9.39
N ALA A 87 21.08 -4.61 -8.75
CA ALA A 87 20.15 -4.10 -7.77
C ALA A 87 18.76 -3.85 -8.38
N ILE A 88 18.67 -3.19 -9.54
CA ILE A 88 17.39 -2.96 -10.26
C ILE A 88 16.69 -4.28 -10.54
N ARG A 89 17.39 -5.27 -11.09
CA ARG A 89 16.84 -6.59 -11.35
C ARG A 89 16.32 -7.26 -10.07
N TYR A 90 17.10 -7.18 -8.98
CA TYR A 90 16.69 -7.71 -7.69
C TYR A 90 15.41 -7.04 -7.17
N ILE A 91 15.35 -5.70 -7.20
CA ILE A 91 14.20 -4.92 -6.76
C ILE A 91 12.95 -5.31 -7.54
N CYS A 92 13.04 -5.33 -8.87
CA CYS A 92 11.91 -5.68 -9.73
C CYS A 92 11.37 -7.08 -9.44
N ASN A 93 12.26 -8.09 -9.36
CA ASN A 93 11.87 -9.47 -9.09
C ASN A 93 11.33 -9.66 -7.66
N ARG A 94 11.74 -8.82 -6.72
CA ARG A 94 11.36 -8.96 -5.32
C ARG A 94 10.01 -8.34 -5.00
N LEU A 95 9.61 -7.32 -5.76
CA LEU A 95 8.40 -6.54 -5.50
C LEU A 95 7.22 -6.90 -6.39
N ILE A 96 7.46 -7.25 -7.66
CA ILE A 96 6.34 -7.54 -8.56
C ILE A 96 5.46 -8.69 -8.06
N GLY A 97 4.15 -8.47 -8.05
CA GLY A 97 3.16 -9.48 -7.66
C GLY A 97 3.02 -9.72 -6.15
N PHE A 98 3.74 -8.98 -5.32
CA PHE A 98 3.56 -9.06 -3.86
C PHE A 98 2.57 -8.02 -3.37
N ALA A 99 1.77 -8.38 -2.36
CA ALA A 99 0.81 -7.50 -1.73
C ALA A 99 1.33 -7.04 -0.36
N PRO A 100 1.50 -5.72 -0.13
CA PRO A 100 1.66 -5.16 1.20
C PRO A 100 0.40 -5.35 2.06
N PRO A 101 0.47 -5.10 3.39
CA PRO A 101 -0.71 -5.14 4.24
C PRO A 101 -1.85 -4.28 3.69
N ASP A 102 -3.07 -4.77 3.75
CA ASP A 102 -4.30 -4.10 3.32
C ASP A 102 -4.27 -3.54 1.89
N SER A 103 -3.50 -4.19 1.00
CA SER A 103 -3.29 -3.74 -0.37
C SER A 103 -3.38 -4.89 -1.37
N GLU A 104 -3.49 -4.54 -2.64
CA GLU A 104 -3.42 -5.50 -3.75
C GLU A 104 -1.96 -5.69 -4.20
N ASN A 105 -1.76 -6.54 -5.20
CA ASN A 105 -0.44 -6.86 -5.71
C ASN A 105 0.25 -5.64 -6.32
N ILE A 106 1.51 -5.43 -5.95
CA ILE A 106 2.38 -4.40 -6.53
C ILE A 106 2.58 -4.67 -8.02
N TYR A 107 2.52 -3.62 -8.82
CA TYR A 107 3.03 -3.64 -10.19
C TYR A 107 3.98 -2.48 -10.46
N LEU A 108 4.97 -2.75 -11.33
CA LEU A 108 5.99 -1.78 -11.70
C LEU A 108 5.46 -0.88 -12.81
N LEU A 109 5.71 0.42 -12.71
CA LEU A 109 5.25 1.41 -13.68
C LEU A 109 6.34 1.81 -14.66
N SER A 110 7.51 2.20 -14.16
CA SER A 110 8.66 2.61 -14.99
C SER A 110 9.98 2.41 -14.26
N HIS A 111 11.05 2.38 -15.04
CA HIS A 111 12.42 2.54 -14.58
C HIS A 111 13.08 3.61 -15.43
N GLU A 112 13.72 4.59 -14.79
CA GLU A 112 14.37 5.71 -15.44
C GLU A 112 15.81 5.89 -14.93
N PHE A 113 16.71 6.18 -15.84
CA PHE A 113 18.07 6.62 -15.52
C PHE A 113 18.05 8.14 -15.38
N MET A 114 18.37 8.66 -14.20
CA MET A 114 18.31 10.08 -13.86
C MET A 114 19.64 10.81 -14.09
N GLY A 115 20.71 10.08 -14.42
CA GLY A 115 22.02 10.64 -14.64
C GLY A 115 23.04 10.26 -13.57
N GLU A 116 24.12 11.07 -13.50
CA GLU A 116 25.18 10.96 -12.49
C GLU A 116 25.21 12.23 -11.66
N LYS A 117 25.35 12.08 -10.36
CA LYS A 117 25.57 13.18 -9.42
C LYS A 117 26.48 12.73 -8.29
N ASP A 118 27.48 13.53 -7.95
CA ASP A 118 28.44 13.27 -6.87
C ASP A 118 29.14 11.90 -6.99
N LYS A 119 29.46 11.48 -8.22
CA LYS A 119 30.03 10.18 -8.59
C LYS A 119 29.12 8.99 -8.32
N LEU A 120 27.82 9.22 -8.18
CA LEU A 120 26.80 8.19 -8.02
C LEU A 120 25.91 8.15 -9.24
N TRP A 121 25.66 6.94 -9.73
CA TRP A 121 24.64 6.67 -10.75
C TRP A 121 23.27 6.68 -10.10
N ILE A 122 22.35 7.48 -10.62
CA ILE A 122 21.02 7.66 -10.06
C ILE A 122 19.98 7.00 -10.97
N HIS A 123 19.21 6.10 -10.40
CA HIS A 123 18.09 5.43 -11.05
C HIS A 123 16.83 5.59 -10.21
N GLN A 124 15.68 5.68 -10.87
CA GLN A 124 14.38 5.66 -10.22
C GLN A 124 13.52 4.54 -10.78
N ILE A 125 12.90 3.77 -9.88
CA ILE A 125 11.89 2.78 -10.20
C ILE A 125 10.58 3.27 -9.60
N ARG A 126 9.54 3.40 -10.42
CA ARG A 126 8.18 3.73 -9.98
C ARG A 126 7.35 2.47 -9.94
N LEU A 127 6.59 2.34 -8.87
CA LEU A 127 5.67 1.23 -8.68
C LEU A 127 4.32 1.74 -8.15
N ILE A 128 3.31 0.94 -8.36
CA ILE A 128 1.96 1.20 -7.84
C ILE A 128 1.59 0.13 -6.84
N VAL A 129 1.03 0.57 -5.73
CA VAL A 129 0.39 -0.27 -4.72
C VAL A 129 -1.09 0.10 -4.70
N PRO A 130 -1.97 -0.71 -5.32
CA PRO A 130 -3.40 -0.48 -5.23
C PRO A 130 -3.91 -0.82 -3.82
N THR A 131 -4.76 0.02 -3.28
CA THR A 131 -5.42 -0.19 -1.98
C THR A 131 -6.84 0.34 -2.04
N ARG A 132 -7.62 0.19 -0.97
CA ARG A 132 -9.01 0.63 -0.90
C ARG A 132 -9.26 1.48 0.32
N LEU A 133 -10.04 2.53 0.13
CA LEU A 133 -10.68 3.28 1.20
C LEU A 133 -12.14 2.84 1.31
N PHE A 134 -12.57 2.69 2.54
CA PHE A 134 -13.95 2.38 2.87
C PHE A 134 -14.53 3.57 3.63
N GLU A 135 -15.76 3.91 3.30
CA GLU A 135 -16.54 4.85 4.09
C GLU A 135 -16.61 4.33 5.54
N ILE A 136 -16.41 5.24 6.48
CA ILE A 136 -16.72 4.99 7.89
C ILE A 136 -18.06 5.69 8.11
N PRO A 137 -19.20 4.94 8.15
CA PRO A 137 -20.49 5.54 8.33
C PRO A 137 -20.56 6.19 9.71
N ASP A 138 -21.17 7.37 9.82
CA ASP A 138 -21.51 7.94 11.11
C ASP A 138 -22.46 7.01 11.85
N GLU A 139 -22.22 6.79 13.15
CA GLU A 139 -23.09 5.95 13.99
C GLU A 139 -24.54 6.37 13.91
N ASP A 140 -24.80 7.66 13.74
CA ASP A 140 -26.15 8.25 13.57
C ASP A 140 -26.77 7.95 12.18
N SER A 141 -26.01 7.46 11.21
CA SER A 141 -26.50 7.15 9.85
C SER A 141 -27.02 5.72 9.71
N TYR A 142 -26.80 4.87 10.72
CA TYR A 142 -27.38 3.53 10.71
C TYR A 142 -28.90 3.60 10.92
N VAL A 143 -29.65 3.27 9.90
CA VAL A 143 -31.07 2.91 10.09
C VAL A 143 -31.10 1.59 10.86
N LEU A 144 -31.25 1.68 12.17
CA LEU A 144 -31.51 0.50 12.98
C LEU A 144 -32.83 -0.10 12.48
N LEU A 145 -32.75 -1.32 11.97
CA LEU A 145 -33.94 -2.11 11.65
C LEU A 145 -34.59 -2.47 12.99
N THR A 146 -35.50 -1.60 13.45
CA THR A 146 -36.14 -1.74 14.77
C THR A 146 -37.28 -2.76 14.76
N GLN A 147 -37.78 -3.11 13.55
CA GLN A 147 -38.89 -4.07 13.43
C GLN A 147 -38.80 -4.83 12.10
N ILE A 148 -38.81 -6.13 12.14
CA ILE A 148 -39.02 -7.01 10.99
C ILE A 148 -40.33 -7.77 11.23
N THR A 149 -41.31 -7.56 10.36
CA THR A 149 -42.55 -8.33 10.34
C THR A 149 -42.48 -9.24 9.12
N LEU A 150 -42.53 -10.53 9.32
CA LEU A 150 -42.68 -11.53 8.27
C LEU A 150 -44.13 -12.00 8.28
N GLU A 151 -44.80 -11.84 7.14
CA GLU A 151 -46.15 -12.30 6.92
C GLU A 151 -46.14 -13.53 6.01
N ASP A 152 -47.02 -14.50 6.28
CA ASP A 152 -47.27 -15.58 5.34
C ASP A 152 -48.05 -15.02 4.09
N GLY A 153 -48.17 -15.84 3.06
CA GLY A 153 -48.89 -15.45 1.86
C GLY A 153 -50.40 -15.15 2.05
N TYR A 154 -50.92 -15.28 3.28
CA TYR A 154 -52.29 -14.99 3.67
C TYR A 154 -52.41 -13.78 4.60
N GLY A 155 -51.31 -13.05 4.84
CA GLY A 155 -51.32 -11.83 5.67
C GLY A 155 -51.17 -12.09 7.17
N ASN A 156 -50.88 -13.33 7.61
CA ASN A 156 -50.64 -13.60 9.02
C ASN A 156 -49.16 -13.31 9.37
N VAL A 157 -48.95 -12.60 10.49
CA VAL A 157 -47.61 -12.34 11.00
C VAL A 157 -46.96 -13.64 11.47
N VAL A 158 -45.89 -14.06 10.83
CA VAL A 158 -45.16 -15.28 11.13
C VAL A 158 -44.07 -15.01 12.15
N ILE A 159 -43.36 -13.87 12.02
CA ILE A 159 -42.33 -13.42 12.96
C ILE A 159 -42.43 -11.91 13.10
N ASN A 160 -42.40 -11.43 14.34
CA ASN A 160 -42.28 -10.04 14.69
C ASN A 160 -41.10 -9.89 15.66
N ALA A 161 -40.01 -9.20 15.23
CA ALA A 161 -38.85 -8.97 16.06
C ALA A 161 -38.73 -7.46 16.36
N ASP A 162 -39.05 -7.07 17.60
CA ASP A 162 -38.99 -5.67 18.07
C ASP A 162 -37.62 -5.26 18.62
N SER A 163 -36.60 -6.11 18.49
CA SER A 163 -35.27 -5.84 19.07
C SER A 163 -34.15 -6.31 18.14
N PRO A 164 -33.02 -5.58 18.09
CA PRO A 164 -31.82 -6.03 17.37
C PRO A 164 -31.24 -7.34 17.94
N PHE A 165 -31.70 -7.78 19.11
CA PHE A 165 -31.32 -9.06 19.71
C PHE A 165 -32.53 -10.01 19.69
N TYR A 166 -32.71 -10.70 18.56
CA TYR A 166 -33.66 -11.81 18.48
C TYR A 166 -33.18 -12.95 19.38
N THR A 167 -33.88 -13.22 20.47
CA THR A 167 -33.74 -14.45 21.24
C THR A 167 -34.77 -15.45 20.71
N PRO A 168 -34.33 -16.58 20.10
CA PRO A 168 -35.27 -17.60 19.66
C PRO A 168 -36.03 -18.16 20.87
N PRO A 169 -37.28 -18.55 20.72
CA PRO A 169 -38.06 -19.15 21.81
C PRO A 169 -37.33 -20.39 22.32
N THR A 170 -37.07 -20.43 23.61
CA THR A 170 -36.64 -21.64 24.31
C THR A 170 -37.78 -22.62 24.35
N ASN A 171 -37.61 -23.80 23.72
CA ASN A 171 -38.52 -24.95 23.86
C ASN A 171 -38.53 -25.48 25.29
#